data_292aec7c74175d58d96b665e7c8d275b
#
_entry.id   292aec7c74175d58d96b665e7c8d275b
#
_cell.length_a   1.000
_cell.length_b   1.000
_cell.length_c   1.000
_cell.angle_alpha   90.00
_cell.angle_beta   90.00
_cell.angle_gamma   90.00
#
_symmetry.space_group_name_H-M   'P 1'
#
loop_
_entity.id
_entity.type
_entity.pdbx_description
1 polymer ?
#
loop_
_entity_poly.entity_id
_entity_poly.type
_entity_poly.pdbx_seq_one_letter_code
_entity_poly.pdbx_strand_id
1 'polypeptide(L)'
;MADPKGFLKVQERELPKRRPVSIRLMDFKEVYEQQDSGQLTRQAGRCMDCGIPFCHQGCPLGNLIPEWNDLMRRGESAEAIERLHATNNFPEFTGRLCPAPCESSCVLGINQPAVTIKQIEVSIIDQAFADGNVTPHPPGRLTGKTVAVVGSGPAGLAAAQQLTRAGHTVAVFEREDRIGGLLRYGIPDFKMEKRHIELRLAQMQAEGTRFRAGVNIGVDISWSDLRSRYDAVVVATGATVPRDLPIPGRDSLGVHFAMEYLVQSNHAVAGDAVSEQITAEGKHVVVLGGGDTGADCIGTAHRQGALSVTNLAIGVQPPEERPEHQPWPLTPTLFEVTSAHEEGGERLYLASTVKFITNSVGEVRAITVAETEFVDGRRVPKAGTEREIPADLVLLALGFTGPETDTLDAQLPLPSDDRGNLMRDADYQTDTPGVYVVGDAGRGQSLIVWAIAEGRAAASAVDRYLEGETQLPFPVGPTDRGMTI
;
A
#
# COMPACT_ATOMS: atom_id res chain seq x y z
N MET A 1 -4.19 -2.12 32.51
CA MET A 1 -5.50 -1.43 32.38
C MET A 1 -5.25 0.00 31.91
N ALA A 2 -5.97 0.44 30.91
CA ALA A 2 -5.87 1.82 30.38
C ALA A 2 -6.09 2.88 31.47
N ASP A 3 -5.62 4.12 31.24
CA ASP A 3 -5.99 5.24 32.13
C ASP A 3 -7.47 5.57 31.90
N PRO A 4 -8.38 5.30 32.85
CA PRO A 4 -9.82 5.48 32.66
C PRO A 4 -10.22 6.95 32.44
N LYS A 5 -9.29 7.89 32.61
CA LYS A 5 -9.49 9.33 32.44
C LYS A 5 -8.51 9.95 31.44
N GLY A 6 -7.69 9.15 30.75
CA GLY A 6 -6.66 9.64 29.84
C GLY A 6 -7.25 10.50 28.71
N PHE A 7 -8.31 10.01 28.05
CA PHE A 7 -9.02 10.74 26.99
C PHE A 7 -9.75 12.01 27.47
N LEU A 8 -10.04 12.13 28.77
CA LEU A 8 -10.61 13.35 29.36
C LEU A 8 -9.53 14.39 29.65
N LYS A 9 -8.30 13.96 29.95
CA LYS A 9 -7.15 14.82 30.27
C LYS A 9 -6.48 15.35 28.99
N VAL A 10 -6.39 14.48 27.97
CA VAL A 10 -5.74 14.78 26.70
C VAL A 10 -6.79 14.69 25.59
N GLN A 11 -7.42 15.79 25.25
CA GLN A 11 -8.51 15.85 24.25
C GLN A 11 -7.97 16.00 22.83
N GLU A 12 -6.83 16.67 22.68
CA GLU A 12 -6.25 16.99 21.40
C GLU A 12 -5.47 15.80 20.81
N ARG A 13 -5.59 15.64 19.50
CA ARG A 13 -4.81 14.71 18.70
C ARG A 13 -3.51 15.39 18.29
N GLU A 14 -2.39 14.85 18.76
CA GLU A 14 -1.04 15.35 18.45
C GLU A 14 -0.31 14.34 17.56
N LEU A 15 0.13 14.75 16.38
CA LEU A 15 0.98 13.98 15.48
C LEU A 15 2.42 14.54 15.52
N PRO A 16 3.44 13.75 15.12
CA PRO A 16 4.77 14.27 14.95
C PRO A 16 4.78 15.42 13.94
N LYS A 17 5.69 16.35 14.11
CA LYS A 17 5.85 17.48 13.20
C LYS A 17 6.28 16.98 11.82
N ARG A 18 5.83 17.66 10.80
CA ARG A 18 6.35 17.49 9.44
C ARG A 18 7.56 18.40 9.27
N ARG A 19 8.61 17.92 8.62
CA ARG A 19 9.76 18.72 8.22
C ARG A 19 9.25 19.92 7.38
N PRO A 20 9.82 21.13 7.53
CA PRO A 20 9.42 22.30 6.75
C PRO A 20 9.43 22.01 5.24
N VAL A 21 8.43 22.50 4.50
CA VAL A 21 8.27 22.26 3.05
C VAL A 21 9.56 22.60 2.29
N SER A 22 10.17 23.76 2.58
CA SER A 22 11.39 24.19 1.91
C SER A 22 12.59 23.25 2.12
N ILE A 23 12.61 22.51 3.22
CA ILE A 23 13.70 21.55 3.53
C ILE A 23 13.39 20.20 2.88
N ARG A 24 12.16 19.69 3.03
CA ARG A 24 11.81 18.38 2.54
C ARG A 24 11.75 18.26 1.01
N LEU A 25 11.59 19.38 0.30
CA LEU A 25 11.70 19.44 -1.16
C LEU A 25 13.15 19.31 -1.68
N MET A 26 14.14 19.46 -0.80
CA MET A 26 15.56 19.34 -1.18
C MET A 26 16.07 17.89 -1.15
N ASP A 27 15.26 16.96 -0.65
CA ASP A 27 15.64 15.55 -0.54
C ASP A 27 14.41 14.61 -0.63
N PHE A 28 14.67 13.30 -0.59
CA PHE A 28 13.63 12.25 -0.59
C PHE A 28 13.47 11.57 0.76
N LYS A 29 13.96 12.14 1.87
CA LYS A 29 13.80 11.57 3.21
C LYS A 29 12.35 11.67 3.69
N GLU A 30 11.97 10.77 4.61
CA GLU A 30 10.63 10.76 5.22
C GLU A 30 10.22 12.15 5.74
N VAL A 31 8.94 12.46 5.53
CA VAL A 31 8.38 13.81 5.79
C VAL A 31 8.28 14.10 7.29
N TYR A 32 7.99 13.08 8.11
CA TYR A 32 7.77 13.26 9.54
C TYR A 32 9.07 13.26 10.33
N GLU A 33 9.13 14.12 11.34
CA GLU A 33 10.14 14.08 12.38
C GLU A 33 9.84 12.93 13.36
N GLN A 34 10.86 12.50 14.11
CA GLN A 34 10.66 11.51 15.15
C GLN A 34 9.75 12.05 16.25
N GLN A 35 8.78 11.27 16.69
CA GLN A 35 7.87 11.67 17.74
C GLN A 35 8.55 11.68 19.11
N ASP A 36 8.28 12.71 19.92
CA ASP A 36 8.70 12.77 21.31
C ASP A 36 8.02 11.67 22.14
N SER A 37 8.81 10.98 22.99
CA SER A 37 8.31 9.88 23.81
C SER A 37 7.22 10.30 24.81
N GLY A 38 7.30 11.51 25.34
CA GLY A 38 6.28 12.07 26.24
C GLY A 38 4.96 12.34 25.50
N GLN A 39 5.05 12.85 24.26
CA GLN A 39 3.88 13.01 23.37
C GLN A 39 3.26 11.65 23.04
N LEU A 40 4.09 10.67 22.69
CA LEU A 40 3.63 9.31 22.38
C LEU A 40 2.86 8.70 23.56
N THR A 41 3.41 8.79 24.78
CA THR A 41 2.77 8.31 26.02
C THR A 41 1.42 8.99 26.27
N ARG A 42 1.32 10.32 26.08
CA ARG A 42 0.07 11.06 26.21
C ARG A 42 -0.97 10.61 25.18
N GLN A 43 -0.57 10.44 23.91
CA GLN A 43 -1.47 10.02 22.85
C GLN A 43 -1.94 8.56 23.01
N ALA A 44 -1.07 7.66 23.43
CA ALA A 44 -1.44 6.28 23.77
C ALA A 44 -2.44 6.22 24.93
N GLY A 45 -2.28 7.12 25.93
CA GLY A 45 -3.19 7.26 27.06
C GLY A 45 -4.60 7.73 26.70
N ARG A 46 -4.86 8.20 25.49
CA ARG A 46 -6.21 8.54 25.02
C ARG A 46 -7.06 7.32 24.70
N CYS A 47 -6.46 6.14 24.59
CA CYS A 47 -7.22 4.90 24.37
C CYS A 47 -8.12 4.60 25.57
N MET A 48 -9.42 4.38 25.30
CA MET A 48 -10.43 4.11 26.34
C MET A 48 -10.46 2.62 26.75
N ASP A 49 -9.72 1.74 26.08
CA ASP A 49 -9.77 0.28 26.30
C ASP A 49 -11.21 -0.24 26.23
N CYS A 50 -11.86 -0.03 25.10
CA CYS A 50 -13.27 -0.35 24.92
C CYS A 50 -13.53 -1.85 25.05
N GLY A 51 -14.56 -2.26 25.79
CA GLY A 51 -14.96 -3.67 25.92
C GLY A 51 -15.38 -4.30 24.57
N ILE A 52 -15.81 -3.48 23.61
CA ILE A 52 -15.98 -3.86 22.20
C ILE A 52 -15.13 -2.90 21.37
N PRO A 53 -13.90 -3.28 21.03
CA PRO A 53 -12.96 -2.40 20.35
C PRO A 53 -13.23 -2.40 18.84
N PHE A 54 -14.06 -1.48 18.35
CA PHE A 54 -14.35 -1.33 16.92
C PHE A 54 -13.10 -1.10 16.07
N CYS A 55 -12.02 -0.57 16.64
CA CYS A 55 -10.74 -0.46 15.97
C CYS A 55 -10.15 -1.82 15.52
N HIS A 56 -10.44 -2.92 16.24
CA HIS A 56 -10.08 -4.27 15.79
C HIS A 56 -10.86 -4.68 14.55
N GLN A 57 -12.16 -4.39 14.50
CA GLN A 57 -13.02 -4.73 13.36
C GLN A 57 -12.72 -3.84 12.15
N GLY A 58 -12.29 -2.60 12.38
CA GLY A 58 -11.84 -1.69 11.33
C GLY A 58 -10.49 -2.10 10.73
N CYS A 59 -9.72 -2.93 11.42
CA CYS A 59 -8.43 -3.42 10.97
C CYS A 59 -8.55 -4.84 10.40
N PRO A 60 -8.25 -5.08 9.11
CA PRO A 60 -8.26 -6.42 8.53
C PRO A 60 -7.34 -7.43 9.22
N LEU A 61 -6.27 -6.94 9.87
CA LEU A 61 -5.36 -7.78 10.66
C LEU A 61 -5.93 -8.12 12.06
N GLY A 62 -7.01 -7.46 12.50
CA GLY A 62 -7.52 -7.63 13.85
C GLY A 62 -6.53 -7.20 14.93
N ASN A 63 -5.80 -6.10 14.69
CA ASN A 63 -4.74 -5.62 15.59
C ASN A 63 -5.24 -5.37 17.01
N LEU A 64 -4.49 -5.85 18.01
CA LEU A 64 -4.79 -5.74 19.45
C LEU A 64 -4.51 -4.33 19.98
N ILE A 65 -5.17 -3.35 19.38
CA ILE A 65 -4.88 -1.91 19.52
C ILE A 65 -4.97 -1.40 20.97
N PRO A 66 -6.01 -1.71 21.77
CA PRO A 66 -6.05 -1.27 23.17
C PRO A 66 -4.88 -1.80 23.99
N GLU A 67 -4.48 -3.06 23.77
CA GLU A 67 -3.43 -3.70 24.52
C GLU A 67 -2.08 -3.01 24.32
N TRP A 68 -1.62 -2.85 23.08
CA TRP A 68 -0.35 -2.20 22.84
C TRP A 68 -0.37 -0.69 23.10
N ASN A 69 -1.54 -0.02 23.03
CA ASN A 69 -1.67 1.36 23.50
C ASN A 69 -1.43 1.48 25.03
N ASP A 70 -1.99 0.56 25.83
CA ASP A 70 -1.77 0.55 27.27
C ASP A 70 -0.30 0.25 27.63
N LEU A 71 0.32 -0.68 26.92
CA LEU A 71 1.74 -1.00 27.09
C LEU A 71 2.63 0.22 26.80
N MET A 72 2.39 0.91 25.68
CA MET A 72 3.14 2.14 25.35
C MET A 72 2.92 3.26 26.35
N ARG A 73 1.68 3.42 26.86
CA ARG A 73 1.38 4.39 27.93
C ARG A 73 2.19 4.11 29.20
N ARG A 74 2.43 2.83 29.50
CA ARG A 74 3.20 2.40 30.69
C ARG A 74 4.72 2.37 30.44
N GLY A 75 5.18 2.58 29.21
CA GLY A 75 6.58 2.50 28.82
C GLY A 75 7.10 1.09 28.61
N GLU A 76 6.22 0.11 28.45
CA GLU A 76 6.53 -1.31 28.23
C GLU A 76 6.64 -1.60 26.73
N SER A 77 7.66 -1.03 26.08
CA SER A 77 7.84 -1.07 24.63
C SER A 77 8.18 -2.48 24.11
N ALA A 78 8.89 -3.30 24.89
CA ALA A 78 9.23 -4.67 24.49
C ALA A 78 7.98 -5.56 24.42
N GLU A 79 7.07 -5.46 25.40
CA GLU A 79 5.79 -6.17 25.37
C GLU A 79 4.85 -5.62 24.31
N ALA A 80 4.92 -4.31 24.03
CA ALA A 80 4.11 -3.67 23.01
C ALA A 80 4.42 -4.21 21.61
N ILE A 81 5.69 -4.41 21.27
CA ILE A 81 6.06 -4.99 19.97
C ILE A 81 5.64 -6.45 19.84
N GLU A 82 5.70 -7.25 20.90
CA GLU A 82 5.20 -8.63 20.89
C GLU A 82 3.70 -8.67 20.58
N ARG A 83 2.91 -7.80 21.23
CA ARG A 83 1.47 -7.69 21.00
C ARG A 83 1.16 -7.21 19.58
N LEU A 84 1.94 -6.30 19.04
CA LEU A 84 1.76 -5.80 17.69
C LEU A 84 2.11 -6.88 16.65
N HIS A 85 3.23 -7.58 16.82
CA HIS A 85 3.64 -8.67 15.94
C HIS A 85 2.73 -9.91 15.99
N ALA A 86 1.94 -10.09 17.05
CA ALA A 86 0.99 -11.20 17.13
C ALA A 86 -0.03 -11.18 15.97
N THR A 87 -0.42 -10.00 15.51
CA THR A 87 -1.42 -9.80 14.45
C THR A 87 -0.86 -9.16 13.18
N ASN A 88 0.25 -8.41 13.26
CA ASN A 88 0.83 -7.69 12.14
C ASN A 88 2.30 -8.05 11.92
N ASN A 89 2.63 -8.60 10.75
CA ASN A 89 4.02 -8.94 10.41
C ASN A 89 4.89 -7.70 10.19
N PHE A 90 4.32 -6.60 9.67
CA PHE A 90 5.07 -5.47 9.12
C PHE A 90 4.51 -4.12 9.58
N PRO A 91 4.58 -3.82 10.90
CA PRO A 91 4.10 -2.54 11.43
C PRO A 91 4.82 -1.32 10.85
N GLU A 92 6.08 -1.48 10.43
CA GLU A 92 6.85 -0.43 9.76
C GLU A 92 6.24 0.00 8.43
N PHE A 93 5.57 -0.91 7.73
CA PHE A 93 4.89 -0.61 6.46
C PHE A 93 3.48 -0.08 6.70
N THR A 94 2.68 -0.74 7.54
CA THR A 94 1.30 -0.31 7.83
C THR A 94 1.28 1.01 8.58
N GLY A 95 2.16 1.22 9.55
CA GLY A 95 2.27 2.46 10.30
C GLY A 95 2.66 3.67 9.44
N ARG A 96 3.29 3.47 8.28
CA ARG A 96 3.62 4.53 7.32
C ARG A 96 2.59 4.69 6.21
N LEU A 97 2.08 3.59 5.66
CA LEU A 97 1.36 3.57 4.38
C LEU A 97 -0.14 3.29 4.50
N CYS A 98 -0.62 2.66 5.59
CA CYS A 98 -2.02 2.36 5.76
C CYS A 98 -2.83 3.65 5.99
N PRO A 99 -4.02 3.82 5.36
CA PRO A 99 -4.91 4.95 5.64
C PRO A 99 -5.60 4.86 7.01
N ALA A 100 -5.30 3.82 7.80
CA ALA A 100 -5.76 3.60 9.17
C ALA A 100 -7.29 3.53 9.34
N PRO A 101 -8.00 2.58 8.70
CA PRO A 101 -9.43 2.39 8.91
C PRO A 101 -9.78 2.10 10.37
N CYS A 102 -8.83 1.59 11.16
CA CYS A 102 -8.94 1.45 12.61
C CYS A 102 -9.16 2.79 13.34
N GLU A 103 -8.58 3.89 12.87
CA GLU A 103 -8.82 5.24 13.42
C GLU A 103 -10.21 5.73 13.07
N SER A 104 -10.69 5.47 11.85
CA SER A 104 -12.05 5.81 11.41
C SER A 104 -13.12 5.09 12.24
N SER A 105 -12.81 3.89 12.73
CA SER A 105 -13.69 3.06 13.57
C SER A 105 -13.47 3.25 15.07
N CYS A 106 -12.51 4.09 15.48
CA CYS A 106 -12.24 4.35 16.88
C CYS A 106 -13.47 4.93 17.58
N VAL A 107 -13.92 4.33 18.69
CA VAL A 107 -15.09 4.79 19.45
C VAL A 107 -14.90 6.23 19.94
N LEU A 108 -13.68 6.61 20.34
CA LEU A 108 -13.39 7.98 20.74
C LEU A 108 -13.67 8.98 19.60
N GLY A 109 -13.53 8.54 18.34
CA GLY A 109 -13.79 9.33 17.14
C GLY A 109 -15.23 9.80 16.95
N ILE A 110 -16.18 9.32 17.77
CA ILE A 110 -17.59 9.76 17.77
C ILE A 110 -17.72 11.19 18.33
N ASN A 111 -16.98 11.50 19.40
CA ASN A 111 -17.13 12.76 20.16
C ASN A 111 -15.85 13.61 20.24
N GLN A 112 -14.69 13.02 19.90
CA GLN A 112 -13.37 13.66 19.95
C GLN A 112 -12.53 13.16 18.77
N PRO A 113 -11.40 13.79 18.45
CA PRO A 113 -10.45 13.22 17.48
C PRO A 113 -10.02 11.82 17.90
N ALA A 114 -10.01 10.86 16.97
CA ALA A 114 -9.63 9.47 17.22
C ALA A 114 -8.21 9.36 17.84
N VAL A 115 -7.93 8.25 18.50
CA VAL A 115 -6.56 7.91 18.95
C VAL A 115 -5.63 7.86 17.75
N THR A 116 -4.38 8.30 17.91
CA THR A 116 -3.34 8.28 16.87
C THR A 116 -2.77 6.87 16.67
N ILE A 117 -3.63 5.92 16.33
CA ILE A 117 -3.33 4.49 16.30
C ILE A 117 -2.15 4.18 15.39
N LYS A 118 -2.22 4.67 14.15
CA LYS A 118 -1.18 4.51 13.14
C LYS A 118 0.18 5.07 13.60
N GLN A 119 0.17 6.24 14.24
CA GLN A 119 1.39 6.87 14.72
C GLN A 119 2.00 6.10 15.89
N ILE A 120 1.18 5.57 16.79
CA ILE A 120 1.67 4.74 17.90
C ILE A 120 2.27 3.44 17.34
N GLU A 121 1.61 2.81 16.38
CA GLU A 121 2.09 1.62 15.69
C GLU A 121 3.49 1.80 15.09
N VAL A 122 3.70 2.86 14.30
CA VAL A 122 5.01 3.12 13.70
C VAL A 122 6.06 3.44 14.75
N SER A 123 5.69 4.13 15.84
CA SER A 123 6.63 4.44 16.93
C SER A 123 7.06 3.18 17.69
N ILE A 124 6.15 2.22 17.91
CA ILE A 124 6.48 0.93 18.54
C ILE A 124 7.54 0.20 17.73
N ILE A 125 7.32 0.05 16.43
CA ILE A 125 8.25 -0.73 15.58
C ILE A 125 9.58 -0.02 15.39
N ASP A 126 9.60 1.30 15.18
CA ASP A 126 10.84 2.05 15.01
C ASP A 126 11.70 1.97 16.27
N GLN A 127 11.08 2.11 17.45
CA GLN A 127 11.78 1.92 18.73
C GLN A 127 12.27 0.48 18.88
N ALA A 128 11.44 -0.51 18.56
CA ALA A 128 11.81 -1.92 18.69
C ALA A 128 13.00 -2.32 17.79
N PHE A 129 13.09 -1.78 16.57
CA PHE A 129 14.28 -1.96 15.73
C PHE A 129 15.51 -1.26 16.32
N ALA A 130 15.35 -0.04 16.83
CA ALA A 130 16.46 0.71 17.43
C ALA A 130 17.01 0.02 18.70
N ASP A 131 16.14 -0.55 19.50
CA ASP A 131 16.46 -1.24 20.76
C ASP A 131 16.90 -2.71 20.56
N GLY A 132 16.83 -3.23 19.32
CA GLY A 132 17.13 -4.63 19.00
C GLY A 132 16.09 -5.64 19.47
N ASN A 133 14.87 -5.21 19.75
CA ASN A 133 13.76 -6.07 20.20
C ASN A 133 13.07 -6.81 19.04
N VAL A 134 13.38 -6.47 17.79
CA VAL A 134 12.92 -7.23 16.62
C VAL A 134 13.92 -8.33 16.32
N THR A 135 13.69 -9.51 16.90
CA THR A 135 14.58 -10.66 16.74
C THR A 135 14.05 -11.68 15.73
N PRO A 136 14.93 -12.44 15.04
CA PRO A 136 14.50 -13.55 14.21
C PRO A 136 13.85 -14.68 15.01
N HIS A 137 12.81 -15.27 14.46
CA HIS A 137 12.10 -16.43 15.04
C HIS A 137 12.20 -17.64 14.09
N PRO A 138 13.36 -18.30 13.99
CA PRO A 138 13.51 -19.47 13.14
C PRO A 138 12.63 -20.62 13.68
N PRO A 139 12.07 -21.47 12.78
CA PRO A 139 11.26 -22.60 13.21
C PRO A 139 12.07 -23.60 14.04
N GLY A 140 11.44 -24.14 15.08
CA GLY A 140 12.07 -25.16 15.91
C GLY A 140 12.26 -26.51 15.20
N ARG A 141 11.48 -26.76 14.14
CA ARG A 141 11.51 -27.98 13.32
C ARG A 141 11.14 -27.64 11.88
N LEU A 142 11.81 -28.28 10.92
CA LEU A 142 11.43 -28.22 9.50
C LEU A 142 10.42 -29.33 9.18
N THR A 143 9.40 -29.02 8.39
CA THR A 143 8.37 -29.97 7.92
C THR A 143 8.86 -30.85 6.78
N GLY A 144 9.90 -30.43 6.07
CA GLY A 144 10.35 -31.07 4.84
C GLY A 144 9.56 -30.65 3.60
N LYS A 145 8.53 -29.81 3.75
CA LYS A 145 7.72 -29.26 2.65
C LYS A 145 8.34 -27.99 2.09
N THR A 146 8.09 -27.75 0.81
CA THR A 146 8.64 -26.62 0.05
C THR A 146 7.53 -25.76 -0.51
N VAL A 147 7.66 -24.43 -0.36
CA VAL A 147 6.68 -23.46 -0.88
C VAL A 147 7.39 -22.40 -1.73
N ALA A 148 6.87 -22.18 -2.94
CA ALA A 148 7.24 -21.03 -3.77
C ALA A 148 6.24 -19.90 -3.56
N VAL A 149 6.73 -18.68 -3.31
CA VAL A 149 5.93 -17.45 -3.30
C VAL A 149 6.39 -16.60 -4.47
N VAL A 150 5.47 -16.28 -5.38
CA VAL A 150 5.75 -15.48 -6.58
C VAL A 150 5.25 -14.06 -6.39
N GLY A 151 6.17 -13.12 -6.29
CA GLY A 151 5.95 -11.73 -5.94
C GLY A 151 6.34 -11.44 -4.49
N SER A 152 7.11 -10.37 -4.30
CA SER A 152 7.68 -9.94 -3.02
C SER A 152 7.01 -8.71 -2.42
N GLY A 153 5.79 -8.39 -2.87
CA GLY A 153 4.96 -7.36 -2.23
C GLY A 153 4.47 -7.76 -0.83
N PRO A 154 3.71 -6.90 -0.14
CA PRO A 154 3.27 -7.14 1.24
C PRO A 154 2.57 -8.48 1.46
N ALA A 155 1.73 -8.93 0.52
CA ALA A 155 1.02 -10.21 0.61
C ALA A 155 1.99 -11.41 0.54
N GLY A 156 2.91 -11.37 -0.43
CA GLY A 156 3.91 -12.43 -0.60
C GLY A 156 4.87 -12.51 0.57
N LEU A 157 5.35 -11.36 1.08
CA LEU A 157 6.23 -11.31 2.26
C LEU A 157 5.52 -11.85 3.51
N ALA A 158 4.23 -11.51 3.72
CA ALA A 158 3.46 -11.99 4.86
C ALA A 158 3.24 -13.51 4.81
N ALA A 159 2.87 -14.03 3.63
CA ALA A 159 2.75 -15.47 3.42
C ALA A 159 4.10 -16.18 3.65
N ALA A 160 5.18 -15.66 3.08
CA ALA A 160 6.51 -16.24 3.22
C ALA A 160 6.98 -16.30 4.67
N GLN A 161 6.81 -15.22 5.45
CA GLN A 161 7.22 -15.19 6.85
C GLN A 161 6.44 -16.20 7.69
N GLN A 162 5.10 -16.24 7.55
CA GLN A 162 4.27 -17.19 8.28
C GLN A 162 4.63 -18.63 7.97
N LEU A 163 4.79 -18.99 6.70
CA LEU A 163 5.15 -20.32 6.26
C LEU A 163 6.57 -20.72 6.68
N THR A 164 7.53 -19.78 6.64
CA THR A 164 8.90 -20.04 7.14
C THR A 164 8.86 -20.35 8.64
N ARG A 165 8.14 -19.56 9.44
CA ARG A 165 7.98 -19.76 10.89
C ARG A 165 7.24 -21.07 11.23
N ALA A 166 6.32 -21.51 10.36
CA ALA A 166 5.67 -22.82 10.49
C ALA A 166 6.60 -24.01 10.20
N GLY A 167 7.79 -23.77 9.63
CA GLY A 167 8.81 -24.79 9.38
C GLY A 167 8.92 -25.23 7.93
N HIS A 168 8.23 -24.59 7.00
CA HIS A 168 8.38 -24.89 5.59
C HIS A 168 9.65 -24.27 5.00
N THR A 169 10.22 -24.89 3.96
CA THR A 169 11.29 -24.29 3.17
C THR A 169 10.68 -23.37 2.13
N VAL A 170 10.79 -22.05 2.34
CA VAL A 170 10.14 -21.04 1.51
C VAL A 170 11.15 -20.32 0.62
N ALA A 171 10.81 -20.21 -0.68
CA ALA A 171 11.51 -19.36 -1.63
C ALA A 171 10.57 -18.29 -2.18
N VAL A 172 10.96 -17.02 -2.09
CA VAL A 172 10.25 -15.87 -2.66
C VAL A 172 10.95 -15.47 -3.96
N PHE A 173 10.19 -15.45 -5.05
CA PHE A 173 10.68 -15.05 -6.37
C PHE A 173 10.17 -13.66 -6.70
N GLU A 174 11.06 -12.78 -7.13
CA GLU A 174 10.76 -11.41 -7.53
C GLU A 174 11.38 -11.13 -8.91
N ARG A 175 10.61 -10.57 -9.82
CA ARG A 175 11.09 -10.24 -11.17
C ARG A 175 12.06 -9.06 -11.18
N GLU A 176 11.85 -8.10 -10.26
CA GLU A 176 12.74 -6.96 -10.12
C GLU A 176 14.08 -7.34 -9.47
N ASP A 177 15.07 -6.49 -9.62
CA ASP A 177 16.42 -6.71 -9.10
C ASP A 177 16.49 -6.70 -7.56
N ARG A 178 15.47 -6.17 -6.87
CA ARG A 178 15.37 -6.10 -5.40
C ARG A 178 13.98 -6.49 -4.91
N ILE A 179 13.97 -7.10 -3.73
CA ILE A 179 12.75 -7.54 -3.03
C ILE A 179 11.96 -6.35 -2.48
N GLY A 180 10.62 -6.44 -2.54
CA GLY A 180 9.71 -5.48 -1.92
C GLY A 180 8.49 -5.10 -2.76
N GLY A 181 8.46 -5.45 -4.05
CA GLY A 181 7.37 -5.08 -4.95
C GLY A 181 7.13 -3.56 -4.95
N LEU A 182 5.87 -3.13 -4.83
CA LEU A 182 5.52 -1.70 -4.80
C LEU A 182 6.09 -0.94 -3.59
N LEU A 183 6.40 -1.60 -2.48
CA LEU A 183 7.09 -0.97 -1.34
C LEU A 183 8.48 -0.47 -1.76
N ARG A 184 9.15 -1.20 -2.66
CA ARG A 184 10.48 -0.88 -3.17
C ARG A 184 10.44 0.21 -4.23
N TYR A 185 9.67 -0.03 -5.29
CA TYR A 185 9.75 0.80 -6.49
C TYR A 185 8.48 1.62 -6.76
N GLY A 186 7.36 1.34 -6.07
CA GLY A 186 6.13 2.12 -6.21
C GLY A 186 6.05 3.30 -5.24
N ILE A 187 6.42 3.09 -3.99
CA ILE A 187 6.32 4.09 -2.91
C ILE A 187 7.58 4.95 -2.88
N PRO A 188 7.49 6.28 -2.93
CA PRO A 188 8.65 7.16 -2.79
C PRO A 188 9.25 7.13 -1.37
N ASP A 189 10.57 7.36 -1.26
CA ASP A 189 11.30 7.36 0.01
C ASP A 189 10.77 8.42 0.99
N PHE A 190 10.25 9.54 0.52
CA PHE A 190 9.65 10.55 1.39
C PHE A 190 8.37 10.09 2.11
N LYS A 191 7.74 9.00 1.67
CA LYS A 191 6.68 8.30 2.40
C LYS A 191 7.21 7.15 3.25
N MET A 192 8.20 6.41 2.75
CA MET A 192 8.82 5.28 3.43
C MET A 192 10.22 5.01 2.88
N GLU A 193 11.24 5.29 3.69
CA GLU A 193 12.62 4.99 3.34
C GLU A 193 12.87 3.47 3.22
N LYS A 194 13.63 3.06 2.21
CA LYS A 194 13.83 1.64 1.89
C LYS A 194 14.62 0.86 2.94
N ARG A 195 15.31 1.56 3.87
CA ARG A 195 15.96 0.93 5.03
C ARG A 195 15.01 0.07 5.86
N HIS A 196 13.72 0.42 5.93
CA HIS A 196 12.71 -0.37 6.66
C HIS A 196 12.48 -1.73 6.00
N ILE A 197 12.50 -1.78 4.67
CA ILE A 197 12.44 -3.04 3.92
C ILE A 197 13.68 -3.88 4.21
N GLU A 198 14.89 -3.28 4.15
CA GLU A 198 16.13 -4.00 4.39
C GLU A 198 16.20 -4.63 5.79
N LEU A 199 15.79 -3.90 6.83
CA LEU A 199 15.74 -4.41 8.19
C LEU A 199 14.82 -5.63 8.30
N ARG A 200 13.65 -5.58 7.67
CA ARG A 200 12.69 -6.69 7.67
C ARG A 200 13.18 -7.89 6.86
N LEU A 201 13.77 -7.68 5.71
CA LEU A 201 14.31 -8.74 4.89
C LEU A 201 15.47 -9.46 5.61
N ALA A 202 16.34 -8.71 6.29
CA ALA A 202 17.42 -9.31 7.10
C ALA A 202 16.87 -10.23 8.20
N GLN A 203 15.81 -9.81 8.90
CA GLN A 203 15.13 -10.65 9.89
C GLN A 203 14.56 -11.92 9.24
N MET A 204 13.80 -11.79 8.14
CA MET A 204 13.18 -12.93 7.46
C MET A 204 14.22 -13.92 6.90
N GLN A 205 15.34 -13.41 6.40
CA GLN A 205 16.47 -14.25 5.97
C GLN A 205 17.09 -15.03 7.14
N ALA A 206 17.25 -14.38 8.28
CA ALA A 206 17.73 -15.03 9.50
C ALA A 206 16.73 -16.07 10.05
N GLU A 207 15.44 -15.93 9.77
CA GLU A 207 14.40 -16.93 10.07
C GLU A 207 14.43 -18.13 9.10
N GLY A 208 15.03 -17.98 7.90
CA GLY A 208 15.19 -19.05 6.92
C GLY A 208 14.51 -18.81 5.57
N THR A 209 13.78 -17.69 5.40
CA THR A 209 13.19 -17.31 4.11
C THR A 209 14.28 -17.09 3.05
N ARG A 210 14.12 -17.66 1.87
CA ARG A 210 15.07 -17.54 0.75
C ARG A 210 14.51 -16.57 -0.30
N PHE A 211 15.20 -15.48 -0.56
CA PHE A 211 14.85 -14.51 -1.59
C PHE A 211 15.60 -14.76 -2.91
N ARG A 212 14.88 -14.61 -4.03
CA ARG A 212 15.37 -14.78 -5.41
C ARG A 212 14.89 -13.57 -6.24
N ALA A 213 15.63 -12.48 -6.16
CA ALA A 213 15.41 -11.30 -6.99
C ALA A 213 15.97 -11.50 -8.41
N GLY A 214 15.47 -10.78 -9.39
CA GLY A 214 15.84 -10.90 -10.79
C GLY A 214 15.38 -12.21 -11.44
N VAL A 215 14.30 -12.83 -10.92
CA VAL A 215 13.73 -14.07 -11.46
C VAL A 215 12.26 -13.88 -11.79
N ASN A 216 11.95 -13.80 -13.08
CA ASN A 216 10.60 -13.64 -13.60
C ASN A 216 9.95 -15.00 -13.87
N ILE A 217 9.00 -15.40 -13.01
CA ILE A 217 8.26 -16.65 -13.21
C ILE A 217 7.33 -16.51 -14.41
N GLY A 218 7.34 -17.52 -15.26
CA GLY A 218 6.68 -17.53 -16.57
C GLY A 218 7.63 -17.17 -17.72
N VAL A 219 8.81 -16.60 -17.43
CA VAL A 219 9.85 -16.25 -18.39
C VAL A 219 11.14 -17.04 -18.11
N ASP A 220 11.77 -16.81 -16.95
CA ASP A 220 13.03 -17.49 -16.57
C ASP A 220 12.80 -18.92 -16.06
N ILE A 221 11.71 -19.12 -15.35
CA ILE A 221 11.23 -20.43 -14.88
C ILE A 221 9.75 -20.52 -15.24
N SER A 222 9.35 -21.56 -15.97
CA SER A 222 7.95 -21.74 -16.31
C SER A 222 7.08 -22.00 -15.07
N TRP A 223 5.81 -21.60 -15.11
CA TRP A 223 4.86 -21.88 -14.02
C TRP A 223 4.70 -23.38 -13.77
N SER A 224 4.72 -24.20 -14.83
CA SER A 224 4.64 -25.66 -14.75
C SER A 224 5.87 -26.26 -14.09
N ASP A 225 7.07 -25.77 -14.43
CA ASP A 225 8.32 -26.21 -13.78
C ASP A 225 8.33 -25.80 -12.31
N LEU A 226 7.94 -24.57 -11.98
CA LEU A 226 7.86 -24.11 -10.60
C LEU A 226 6.96 -25.02 -9.77
N ARG A 227 5.74 -25.29 -10.28
CA ARG A 227 4.77 -26.18 -9.62
C ARG A 227 5.29 -27.62 -9.45
N SER A 228 6.10 -28.11 -10.37
CA SER A 228 6.69 -29.47 -10.27
C SER A 228 7.76 -29.58 -9.19
N ARG A 229 8.40 -28.48 -8.80
CA ARG A 229 9.53 -28.43 -7.85
C ARG A 229 9.12 -28.09 -6.42
N TYR A 230 7.91 -27.54 -6.24
CA TYR A 230 7.42 -27.11 -4.93
C TYR A 230 6.10 -27.80 -4.59
N ASP A 231 5.91 -28.11 -3.31
CA ASP A 231 4.69 -28.75 -2.80
C ASP A 231 3.48 -27.81 -2.86
N ALA A 232 3.72 -26.50 -2.77
CA ALA A 232 2.70 -25.47 -2.96
C ALA A 232 3.29 -24.20 -3.60
N VAL A 233 2.43 -23.45 -4.31
CA VAL A 233 2.75 -22.16 -4.96
C VAL A 233 1.77 -21.09 -4.52
N VAL A 234 2.27 -19.95 -4.06
CA VAL A 234 1.49 -18.76 -3.71
C VAL A 234 1.73 -17.68 -4.74
N VAL A 235 0.70 -17.33 -5.51
CA VAL A 235 0.71 -16.25 -6.50
C VAL A 235 0.37 -14.95 -5.79
N ALA A 236 1.35 -14.07 -5.63
CA ALA A 236 1.27 -12.78 -4.94
C ALA A 236 1.77 -11.63 -5.84
N THR A 237 1.49 -11.73 -7.14
CA THR A 237 2.03 -10.84 -8.19
C THR A 237 1.42 -9.43 -8.19
N GLY A 238 0.38 -9.19 -7.37
CA GLY A 238 -0.31 -7.92 -7.30
C GLY A 238 -1.20 -7.64 -8.52
N ALA A 239 -1.64 -6.39 -8.67
CA ALA A 239 -2.37 -5.88 -9.82
C ALA A 239 -1.50 -4.81 -10.49
N THR A 240 -0.89 -5.14 -11.61
CA THR A 240 0.15 -4.32 -12.26
C THR A 240 -0.23 -3.80 -13.63
N VAL A 241 -1.34 -4.29 -14.22
CA VAL A 241 -1.86 -3.78 -15.49
C VAL A 241 -2.52 -2.42 -15.27
N PRO A 242 -1.93 -1.30 -15.75
CA PRO A 242 -2.45 0.03 -15.50
C PRO A 242 -3.74 0.26 -16.29
N ARG A 243 -4.64 1.06 -15.71
CA ARG A 243 -5.82 1.54 -16.42
C ARG A 243 -5.43 2.68 -17.33
N ASP A 244 -5.73 2.53 -18.62
CA ASP A 244 -5.40 3.53 -19.64
C ASP A 244 -6.54 4.54 -19.87
N LEU A 245 -6.22 5.61 -20.60
CA LEU A 245 -7.14 6.66 -21.03
C LEU A 245 -7.01 6.83 -22.57
N PRO A 246 -7.74 6.03 -23.36
CA PRO A 246 -7.63 6.02 -24.82
C PRO A 246 -8.36 7.20 -25.48
N ILE A 247 -7.82 8.41 -25.33
CA ILE A 247 -8.32 9.65 -25.91
C ILE A 247 -7.33 10.19 -26.95
N PRO A 248 -7.74 11.13 -27.83
CA PRO A 248 -6.85 11.69 -28.83
C PRO A 248 -5.55 12.25 -28.23
N GLY A 249 -4.42 11.90 -28.83
CA GLY A 249 -3.09 12.30 -28.40
C GLY A 249 -2.47 11.40 -27.31
N ARG A 250 -3.08 10.25 -26.96
CA ARG A 250 -2.57 9.34 -25.92
C ARG A 250 -1.13 8.88 -26.19
N ASP A 251 -0.75 8.68 -27.46
CA ASP A 251 0.57 8.19 -27.86
C ASP A 251 1.64 9.31 -27.96
N SER A 252 1.32 10.52 -27.49
CA SER A 252 2.28 11.64 -27.48
C SER A 252 3.43 11.36 -26.54
N LEU A 253 4.64 11.76 -26.91
CA LEU A 253 5.80 11.76 -26.02
C LEU A 253 5.51 12.65 -24.82
N GLY A 254 5.86 12.18 -23.61
CA GLY A 254 5.58 12.87 -22.34
C GLY A 254 4.24 12.49 -21.70
N VAL A 255 3.46 11.55 -22.27
CA VAL A 255 2.28 10.97 -21.62
C VAL A 255 2.62 9.56 -21.14
N HIS A 256 2.78 9.38 -19.81
CA HIS A 256 3.26 8.15 -19.19
C HIS A 256 2.29 7.62 -18.13
N PHE A 257 2.36 6.32 -17.86
CA PHE A 257 1.74 5.77 -16.67
C PHE A 257 2.50 6.21 -15.40
N ALA A 258 1.78 6.46 -14.31
CA ALA A 258 2.39 6.90 -13.05
C ALA A 258 3.49 5.94 -12.56
N MET A 259 3.30 4.63 -12.74
CA MET A 259 4.29 3.64 -12.30
C MET A 259 5.58 3.67 -13.11
N GLU A 260 5.55 3.99 -14.42
CA GLU A 260 6.77 4.18 -15.22
C GLU A 260 7.63 5.31 -14.63
N TYR A 261 7.00 6.40 -14.25
CA TYR A 261 7.65 7.55 -13.64
C TYR A 261 8.18 7.27 -12.22
N LEU A 262 7.34 6.67 -11.35
CA LEU A 262 7.70 6.40 -9.95
C LEU A 262 8.79 5.34 -9.82
N VAL A 263 8.74 4.26 -10.62
CA VAL A 263 9.76 3.21 -10.62
C VAL A 263 11.12 3.78 -10.99
N GLN A 264 11.20 4.54 -12.08
CA GLN A 264 12.45 5.18 -12.51
C GLN A 264 12.98 6.18 -11.46
N SER A 265 12.06 6.97 -10.85
CA SER A 265 12.44 7.90 -9.79
C SER A 265 13.01 7.17 -8.57
N ASN A 266 12.41 6.06 -8.15
CA ASN A 266 12.90 5.28 -7.02
C ASN A 266 14.25 4.62 -7.31
N HIS A 267 14.50 4.15 -8.54
CA HIS A 267 15.82 3.68 -8.96
C HIS A 267 16.87 4.82 -8.87
N ALA A 268 16.55 5.99 -9.40
CA ALA A 268 17.46 7.14 -9.36
C ALA A 268 17.77 7.57 -7.91
N VAL A 269 16.77 7.59 -7.02
CA VAL A 269 16.94 7.89 -5.59
C VAL A 269 17.78 6.83 -4.89
N ALA A 270 17.69 5.56 -5.30
CA ALA A 270 18.53 4.48 -4.81
C ALA A 270 19.99 4.56 -5.31
N GLY A 271 20.30 5.46 -6.24
CA GLY A 271 21.64 5.64 -6.83
C GLY A 271 21.89 4.78 -8.06
N ASP A 272 20.84 4.15 -8.61
CA ASP A 272 20.95 3.36 -9.85
C ASP A 272 21.05 4.28 -11.07
N ALA A 273 21.78 3.86 -12.09
CA ALA A 273 21.82 4.56 -13.38
C ALA A 273 20.50 4.30 -14.15
N VAL A 274 19.75 5.35 -14.40
CA VAL A 274 18.52 5.30 -15.22
C VAL A 274 18.77 5.99 -16.54
N SER A 275 18.73 5.23 -17.64
CA SER A 275 18.84 5.81 -18.98
C SER A 275 17.50 6.45 -19.37
N GLU A 276 17.54 7.63 -20.00
CA GLU A 276 16.35 8.35 -20.49
C GLU A 276 15.27 8.52 -19.41
N GLN A 277 15.69 8.94 -18.21
CA GLN A 277 14.78 9.10 -17.08
C GLN A 277 13.64 10.07 -17.42
N ILE A 278 12.40 9.66 -17.13
CA ILE A 278 11.24 10.54 -17.10
C ILE A 278 11.44 11.51 -15.94
N THR A 279 11.65 12.80 -16.22
CA THR A 279 11.87 13.84 -15.20
C THR A 279 10.84 14.95 -15.31
N ALA A 280 10.46 15.51 -14.17
CA ALA A 280 9.60 16.68 -14.05
C ALA A 280 10.39 18.01 -14.03
N GLU A 281 11.73 17.97 -14.04
CA GLU A 281 12.57 19.15 -13.97
C GLU A 281 12.25 20.15 -15.09
N GLY A 282 11.92 21.38 -14.69
CA GLY A 282 11.60 22.47 -15.63
C GLY A 282 10.33 22.29 -16.44
N LYS A 283 9.41 21.39 -16.05
CA LYS A 283 8.19 21.05 -16.80
C LYS A 283 6.90 21.48 -16.08
N HIS A 284 5.87 21.73 -16.86
CA HIS A 284 4.49 21.78 -16.41
C HIS A 284 3.96 20.33 -16.34
N VAL A 285 3.70 19.85 -15.11
CA VAL A 285 3.28 18.46 -14.87
C VAL A 285 1.78 18.40 -14.59
N VAL A 286 1.09 17.49 -15.28
CA VAL A 286 -0.32 17.20 -15.00
C VAL A 286 -0.46 15.75 -14.54
N VAL A 287 -1.07 15.55 -13.37
CA VAL A 287 -1.34 14.23 -12.79
C VAL A 287 -2.84 13.94 -12.90
N LEU A 288 -3.20 12.88 -13.62
CA LEU A 288 -4.58 12.42 -13.77
C LEU A 288 -4.89 11.35 -12.74
N GLY A 289 -5.74 11.65 -11.77
CA GLY A 289 -6.14 10.77 -10.67
C GLY A 289 -5.83 11.35 -9.29
N GLY A 290 -6.81 11.28 -8.39
CA GLY A 290 -6.78 11.90 -7.06
C GLY A 290 -6.40 10.96 -5.90
N GLY A 291 -5.94 9.73 -6.18
CA GLY A 291 -5.56 8.75 -5.16
C GLY A 291 -4.11 8.86 -4.68
N ASP A 292 -3.67 7.90 -3.85
CA ASP A 292 -2.32 7.88 -3.27
C ASP A 292 -1.21 7.88 -4.32
N THR A 293 -1.35 7.11 -5.42
CA THR A 293 -0.39 7.11 -6.52
C THR A 293 -0.26 8.49 -7.17
N GLY A 294 -1.38 9.23 -7.29
CA GLY A 294 -1.36 10.62 -7.74
C GLY A 294 -0.60 11.53 -6.79
N ALA A 295 -0.82 11.39 -5.49
CA ALA A 295 -0.08 12.14 -4.46
C ALA A 295 1.42 11.83 -4.49
N ASP A 296 1.81 10.58 -4.77
CA ASP A 296 3.21 10.18 -4.92
C ASP A 296 3.86 10.85 -6.13
N CYS A 297 3.15 10.91 -7.26
CA CYS A 297 3.59 11.63 -8.45
C CYS A 297 3.76 13.15 -8.18
N ILE A 298 2.82 13.77 -7.47
CA ILE A 298 2.87 15.19 -7.10
C ILE A 298 4.11 15.48 -6.26
N GLY A 299 4.31 14.74 -5.17
CA GLY A 299 5.46 14.94 -4.28
C GLY A 299 6.80 14.68 -4.97
N THR A 300 6.85 13.70 -5.88
CA THR A 300 8.04 13.41 -6.68
C THR A 300 8.32 14.54 -7.67
N ALA A 301 7.30 15.04 -8.37
CA ALA A 301 7.45 16.13 -9.34
C ALA A 301 7.97 17.43 -8.69
N HIS A 302 7.46 17.78 -7.50
CA HIS A 302 7.97 18.93 -6.75
C HIS A 302 9.46 18.79 -6.40
N ARG A 303 9.88 17.59 -5.92
CA ARG A 303 11.30 17.32 -5.60
C ARG A 303 12.22 17.32 -6.80
N GLN A 304 11.70 16.99 -7.97
CA GLN A 304 12.44 17.06 -9.23
C GLN A 304 12.48 18.48 -9.83
N GLY A 305 11.81 19.49 -9.23
CA GLY A 305 11.85 20.86 -9.70
C GLY A 305 10.88 21.17 -10.83
N ALA A 306 9.67 20.63 -10.80
CA ALA A 306 8.60 20.99 -11.72
C ALA A 306 8.28 22.50 -11.66
N LEU A 307 8.00 23.12 -12.81
CA LEU A 307 7.55 24.52 -12.88
C LEU A 307 6.15 24.71 -12.31
N SER A 308 5.27 23.76 -12.57
CA SER A 308 3.94 23.66 -11.97
C SER A 308 3.48 22.22 -11.90
N VAL A 309 2.62 21.93 -10.94
CA VAL A 309 1.96 20.62 -10.81
C VAL A 309 0.46 20.85 -10.71
N THR A 310 -0.31 20.26 -11.63
CA THR A 310 -1.78 20.30 -11.61
C THR A 310 -2.32 18.89 -11.49
N ASN A 311 -3.12 18.63 -10.47
CA ASN A 311 -3.78 17.35 -10.25
C ASN A 311 -5.25 17.43 -10.69
N LEU A 312 -5.68 16.49 -11.52
CA LEU A 312 -7.05 16.39 -12.02
C LEU A 312 -7.79 15.20 -11.44
N ALA A 313 -8.92 15.46 -10.82
CA ALA A 313 -9.85 14.44 -10.35
C ALA A 313 -11.19 14.57 -11.09
N ILE A 314 -11.66 13.48 -11.70
CA ILE A 314 -12.93 13.43 -12.42
C ILE A 314 -14.15 13.49 -11.48
N GLY A 315 -13.96 13.17 -10.19
CA GLY A 315 -14.99 13.20 -9.16
C GLY A 315 -15.19 14.57 -8.54
N VAL A 316 -16.23 14.66 -7.72
CA VAL A 316 -16.46 15.83 -6.84
C VAL A 316 -15.39 15.88 -5.75
N GLN A 317 -15.10 17.07 -5.24
CA GLN A 317 -14.28 17.21 -4.04
C GLN A 317 -14.98 16.52 -2.87
N PRO A 318 -14.29 15.61 -2.15
CA PRO A 318 -14.85 15.01 -0.95
C PRO A 318 -15.18 16.06 0.11
N PRO A 319 -16.17 15.80 0.98
CA PRO A 319 -16.51 16.71 2.09
C PRO A 319 -15.39 16.75 3.14
N GLU A 320 -15.31 17.84 3.89
CA GLU A 320 -14.36 17.99 5.00
C GLU A 320 -14.82 17.22 6.25
N GLU A 321 -16.13 17.03 6.40
CA GLU A 321 -16.74 16.32 7.52
C GLU A 321 -17.40 15.02 7.07
N ARG A 322 -17.54 14.08 8.00
CA ARG A 322 -18.19 12.78 7.78
C ARG A 322 -19.62 12.96 7.25
N PRO A 323 -19.93 12.45 6.04
CA PRO A 323 -21.27 12.58 5.49
C PRO A 323 -22.24 11.60 6.16
N GLU A 324 -23.53 11.97 6.21
CA GLU A 324 -24.59 11.16 6.85
C GLU A 324 -24.75 9.76 6.26
N HIS A 325 -24.49 9.60 4.96
CA HIS A 325 -24.57 8.30 4.29
C HIS A 325 -23.35 7.38 4.57
N GLN A 326 -22.31 7.88 5.25
CA GLN A 326 -21.16 7.10 5.74
C GLN A 326 -21.03 7.22 7.27
N PRO A 327 -22.04 6.79 8.05
CA PRO A 327 -22.03 6.94 9.50
C PRO A 327 -20.89 6.12 10.14
N TRP A 328 -20.47 6.55 11.34
CA TRP A 328 -19.60 5.71 12.16
C TRP A 328 -20.26 4.31 12.36
N PRO A 329 -19.53 3.17 12.31
CA PRO A 329 -18.05 3.05 12.27
C PRO A 329 -17.44 2.93 10.87
N LEU A 330 -18.18 3.24 9.81
CA LEU A 330 -17.68 3.13 8.44
C LEU A 330 -16.50 4.07 8.20
N THR A 331 -15.61 3.69 7.28
CA THR A 331 -14.52 4.56 6.83
C THR A 331 -15.11 5.63 5.87
N PRO A 332 -15.10 6.92 6.23
CA PRO A 332 -15.63 7.96 5.39
C PRO A 332 -14.66 8.34 4.27
N THR A 333 -15.21 8.79 3.15
CA THR A 333 -14.43 9.48 2.11
C THR A 333 -14.40 10.96 2.44
N LEU A 334 -13.25 11.46 2.91
CA LEU A 334 -13.06 12.84 3.32
C LEU A 334 -12.06 13.57 2.43
N PHE A 335 -12.14 14.88 2.41
CA PHE A 335 -11.12 15.72 1.80
C PHE A 335 -9.86 15.69 2.63
N GLU A 336 -8.77 15.22 2.01
CA GLU A 336 -7.47 15.11 2.67
C GLU A 336 -6.42 15.97 1.96
N VAL A 337 -5.62 16.65 2.77
CA VAL A 337 -4.40 17.34 2.34
C VAL A 337 -3.21 16.50 2.79
N THR A 338 -2.68 15.69 1.88
CA THR A 338 -1.49 14.89 2.16
C THR A 338 -0.25 15.78 2.20
N SER A 339 0.89 15.23 2.65
CA SER A 339 2.16 15.97 2.65
C SER A 339 2.56 16.48 1.26
N ALA A 340 2.26 15.71 0.20
CA ALA A 340 2.54 16.11 -1.18
C ALA A 340 1.67 17.31 -1.62
N HIS A 341 0.43 17.36 -1.19
CA HIS A 341 -0.46 18.51 -1.50
C HIS A 341 -0.10 19.78 -0.72
N GLU A 342 0.50 19.66 0.48
CA GLU A 342 1.05 20.82 1.20
C GLU A 342 2.28 21.44 0.50
N GLU A 343 2.98 20.64 -0.28
CA GLU A 343 4.19 21.03 -1.01
C GLU A 343 3.90 21.96 -2.18
N GLY A 344 2.63 22.03 -2.62
CA GLY A 344 2.17 22.94 -3.66
C GLY A 344 1.32 22.25 -4.71
N GLY A 345 1.12 22.97 -5.81
CA GLY A 345 0.30 22.52 -6.91
C GLY A 345 -1.17 22.90 -6.80
N GLU A 346 -1.91 22.72 -7.89
CA GLU A 346 -3.33 22.98 -8.02
C GLU A 346 -4.09 21.65 -8.09
N ARG A 347 -5.25 21.56 -7.43
CA ARG A 347 -6.16 20.41 -7.48
C ARG A 347 -7.48 20.83 -8.12
N LEU A 348 -7.83 20.20 -9.22
CA LEU A 348 -9.08 20.46 -9.94
C LEU A 348 -9.98 19.23 -9.85
N TYR A 349 -11.18 19.45 -9.35
CA TYR A 349 -12.24 18.45 -9.25
C TYR A 349 -13.25 18.64 -10.38
N LEU A 350 -14.04 17.61 -10.65
CA LEU A 350 -14.98 17.58 -11.78
C LEU A 350 -14.30 17.97 -13.10
N ALA A 351 -13.06 17.51 -13.28
CA ALA A 351 -12.23 17.80 -14.44
C ALA A 351 -12.04 16.55 -15.31
N SER A 352 -12.70 16.54 -16.46
CA SER A 352 -12.57 15.49 -17.47
C SER A 352 -11.50 15.86 -18.49
N THR A 353 -10.54 14.98 -18.72
CA THR A 353 -9.54 15.14 -19.79
C THR A 353 -10.16 14.73 -21.13
N VAL A 354 -10.10 15.61 -22.12
CA VAL A 354 -10.74 15.42 -23.44
C VAL A 354 -9.72 14.95 -24.49
N LYS A 355 -8.55 15.57 -24.50
CA LYS A 355 -7.46 15.21 -25.43
C LYS A 355 -6.12 15.73 -24.93
N PHE A 356 -5.05 15.11 -25.40
CA PHE A 356 -3.68 15.63 -25.29
C PHE A 356 -3.33 16.40 -26.56
N ILE A 357 -2.69 17.55 -26.39
CA ILE A 357 -2.31 18.43 -27.50
C ILE A 357 -0.81 18.31 -27.70
N THR A 358 -0.41 17.92 -28.93
CA THR A 358 0.98 17.69 -29.29
C THR A 358 1.57 18.89 -30.02
N ASN A 359 2.88 19.09 -29.90
CA ASN A 359 3.65 19.99 -30.74
C ASN A 359 4.03 19.30 -32.08
N SER A 360 4.77 19.99 -32.92
CA SER A 360 5.19 19.52 -34.27
C SER A 360 6.18 18.35 -34.26
N VAL A 361 6.79 18.04 -33.07
CA VAL A 361 7.74 16.92 -32.90
C VAL A 361 7.14 15.75 -32.14
N GLY A 362 5.81 15.79 -31.84
CA GLY A 362 5.09 14.67 -31.20
C GLY A 362 5.10 14.70 -29.69
N GLU A 363 5.61 15.75 -29.04
CA GLU A 363 5.60 15.90 -27.59
C GLU A 363 4.30 16.56 -27.12
N VAL A 364 3.79 16.15 -25.96
CA VAL A 364 2.67 16.83 -25.32
C VAL A 364 3.10 18.24 -24.91
N ARG A 365 2.24 19.25 -25.19
CA ARG A 365 2.44 20.65 -24.80
C ARG A 365 1.32 21.21 -23.96
N ALA A 366 0.16 20.59 -24.03
CA ALA A 366 -1.04 20.97 -23.26
C ALA A 366 -2.04 19.81 -23.22
N ILE A 367 -2.99 19.91 -22.31
CA ILE A 367 -4.18 19.05 -22.29
C ILE A 367 -5.43 19.90 -22.43
N THR A 368 -6.46 19.38 -23.09
CA THR A 368 -7.80 19.96 -23.06
C THR A 368 -8.59 19.29 -21.95
N VAL A 369 -9.12 20.08 -21.03
CA VAL A 369 -10.01 19.66 -19.96
C VAL A 369 -11.37 20.32 -20.09
N ALA A 370 -12.43 19.61 -19.67
CA ALA A 370 -13.79 20.14 -19.57
C ALA A 370 -14.35 19.88 -18.18
N GLU A 371 -15.38 20.63 -17.79
CA GLU A 371 -16.17 20.28 -16.60
C GLU A 371 -16.76 18.87 -16.78
N THR A 372 -16.88 18.12 -15.67
CA THR A 372 -17.52 16.81 -15.67
C THR A 372 -19.00 16.95 -15.37
N GLU A 373 -19.86 16.37 -16.20
CA GLU A 373 -21.26 16.19 -15.92
C GLU A 373 -21.65 14.71 -15.83
N PHE A 374 -22.82 14.41 -15.28
CA PHE A 374 -23.34 13.06 -15.14
C PHE A 374 -24.48 12.85 -16.14
N VAL A 375 -24.25 11.92 -17.09
CA VAL A 375 -25.25 11.53 -18.09
C VAL A 375 -25.42 10.00 -17.98
N ASP A 376 -26.64 9.55 -17.77
CA ASP A 376 -27.01 8.13 -17.63
C ASP A 376 -26.09 7.35 -16.63
N GLY A 377 -25.79 7.99 -15.50
CA GLY A 377 -24.93 7.42 -14.43
C GLY A 377 -23.44 7.39 -14.77
N ARG A 378 -22.99 7.95 -15.89
CA ARG A 378 -21.59 8.05 -16.32
C ARG A 378 -21.08 9.47 -16.20
N ARG A 379 -19.80 9.61 -15.86
CA ARG A 379 -19.08 10.88 -15.89
C ARG A 379 -18.61 11.16 -17.31
N VAL A 380 -19.04 12.27 -17.89
CA VAL A 380 -18.70 12.69 -19.26
C VAL A 380 -18.23 14.13 -19.27
N PRO A 381 -17.39 14.54 -20.25
CA PRO A 381 -17.02 15.94 -20.44
C PRO A 381 -18.25 16.77 -20.85
N LYS A 382 -18.47 17.89 -20.18
CA LYS A 382 -19.54 18.86 -20.49
C LYS A 382 -19.13 19.73 -21.67
N ALA A 383 -19.87 19.63 -22.76
CA ALA A 383 -19.59 20.38 -23.97
C ALA A 383 -19.65 21.91 -23.75
N GLY A 384 -18.73 22.66 -24.35
CA GLY A 384 -18.65 24.12 -24.27
C GLY A 384 -17.95 24.65 -23.02
N THR A 385 -17.36 23.78 -22.21
CA THR A 385 -16.57 24.15 -21.02
C THR A 385 -15.07 23.84 -21.19
N GLU A 386 -14.67 23.47 -22.42
CA GLU A 386 -13.30 23.07 -22.73
C GLU A 386 -12.31 24.23 -22.53
N ARG A 387 -11.20 23.92 -21.89
CA ARG A 387 -10.05 24.82 -21.73
C ARG A 387 -8.73 24.08 -21.83
N GLU A 388 -7.68 24.77 -22.23
CA GLU A 388 -6.34 24.21 -22.28
C GLU A 388 -5.59 24.46 -20.96
N ILE A 389 -4.82 23.46 -20.52
CA ILE A 389 -3.88 23.55 -19.41
C ILE A 389 -2.50 23.19 -19.97
N PRO A 390 -1.45 23.99 -19.74
CA PRO A 390 -0.07 23.64 -20.14
C PRO A 390 0.38 22.33 -19.53
N ALA A 391 1.01 21.47 -20.32
CA ALA A 391 1.52 20.18 -19.86
C ALA A 391 2.69 19.72 -20.73
N ASP A 392 3.87 19.61 -20.16
CA ASP A 392 5.06 19.03 -20.77
C ASP A 392 5.29 17.59 -20.33
N LEU A 393 4.60 17.19 -19.26
CA LEU A 393 4.58 15.82 -18.70
C LEU A 393 3.20 15.52 -18.16
N VAL A 394 2.61 14.40 -18.60
CA VAL A 394 1.31 13.91 -18.09
C VAL A 394 1.50 12.54 -17.49
N LEU A 395 1.01 12.37 -16.25
CA LEU A 395 1.12 11.14 -15.48
C LEU A 395 -0.27 10.54 -15.24
N LEU A 396 -0.51 9.34 -15.79
CA LEU A 396 -1.78 8.62 -15.64
C LEU A 396 -1.77 7.79 -14.35
N ALA A 397 -2.38 8.31 -13.28
CA ALA A 397 -2.54 7.66 -11.98
C ALA A 397 -3.97 7.13 -11.78
N LEU A 398 -4.47 6.37 -12.76
CA LEU A 398 -5.87 5.97 -12.86
C LEU A 398 -6.19 4.62 -12.20
N GLY A 399 -5.22 4.02 -11.49
CA GLY A 399 -5.33 2.69 -10.89
C GLY A 399 -5.06 1.56 -11.89
N PHE A 400 -5.42 0.34 -11.48
CA PHE A 400 -5.08 -0.88 -12.20
C PHE A 400 -6.34 -1.68 -12.54
N THR A 401 -6.24 -2.55 -13.54
CA THR A 401 -7.32 -3.43 -13.98
C THR A 401 -7.20 -4.85 -13.41
N GLY A 402 -5.97 -5.29 -13.08
CA GLY A 402 -5.73 -6.63 -12.56
C GLY A 402 -4.25 -7.05 -12.66
N PRO A 403 -3.94 -8.31 -12.38
CA PRO A 403 -2.61 -8.89 -12.59
C PRO A 403 -2.27 -9.07 -14.08
N GLU A 404 -0.99 -9.19 -14.40
CA GLU A 404 -0.53 -9.68 -15.69
C GLU A 404 -0.76 -11.20 -15.76
N THR A 405 -1.53 -11.69 -16.73
CA THR A 405 -1.90 -13.11 -16.83
C THR A 405 -1.34 -13.84 -18.04
N ASP A 406 -0.71 -13.17 -18.99
CA ASP A 406 -0.24 -13.73 -20.26
C ASP A 406 0.56 -15.03 -20.09
N THR A 407 1.52 -15.06 -19.17
CA THR A 407 2.32 -16.26 -18.90
C THR A 407 1.58 -17.31 -18.08
N LEU A 408 0.68 -16.90 -17.19
CA LEU A 408 -0.21 -17.78 -16.43
C LEU A 408 -1.16 -18.49 -17.39
N ASP A 409 -1.86 -17.75 -18.24
CA ASP A 409 -2.83 -18.29 -19.22
C ASP A 409 -2.18 -19.32 -20.16
N ALA A 410 -0.93 -19.09 -20.55
CA ALA A 410 -0.19 -19.98 -21.43
C ALA A 410 0.37 -21.25 -20.74
N GLN A 411 0.76 -21.16 -19.46
CA GLN A 411 1.57 -22.20 -18.78
C GLN A 411 0.88 -22.86 -17.57
N LEU A 412 -0.05 -22.14 -16.94
CA LEU A 412 -0.83 -22.58 -15.79
C LEU A 412 -2.15 -21.80 -15.78
N PRO A 413 -3.09 -22.09 -16.70
CA PRO A 413 -4.29 -21.28 -16.86
C PRO A 413 -5.12 -21.28 -15.58
N LEU A 414 -5.29 -20.08 -15.00
CA LEU A 414 -6.10 -19.83 -13.83
C LEU A 414 -7.29 -18.95 -14.24
N PRO A 415 -8.53 -19.30 -13.85
CA PRO A 415 -9.69 -18.50 -14.21
C PRO A 415 -9.63 -17.11 -13.55
N SER A 416 -10.13 -16.10 -14.29
CA SER A 416 -10.31 -14.74 -13.80
C SER A 416 -11.79 -14.40 -13.66
N ASP A 417 -12.10 -13.47 -12.74
CA ASP A 417 -13.43 -12.90 -12.61
C ASP A 417 -13.70 -11.83 -13.69
N ASP A 418 -14.93 -11.30 -13.74
CA ASP A 418 -15.34 -10.26 -14.69
C ASP A 418 -14.54 -8.93 -14.55
N ARG A 419 -13.75 -8.79 -13.49
CA ARG A 419 -12.89 -7.63 -13.24
C ARG A 419 -11.42 -7.89 -13.56
N GLY A 420 -11.10 -9.12 -14.03
CA GLY A 420 -9.73 -9.52 -14.35
C GLY A 420 -8.90 -10.00 -13.16
N ASN A 421 -9.50 -10.20 -11.97
CA ASN A 421 -8.79 -10.75 -10.82
C ASN A 421 -8.77 -12.28 -10.89
N LEU A 422 -7.67 -12.91 -10.47
CA LEU A 422 -7.55 -14.36 -10.43
C LEU A 422 -8.54 -14.97 -9.42
N MET A 423 -9.31 -15.96 -9.83
CA MET A 423 -10.31 -16.62 -8.99
C MET A 423 -9.66 -17.56 -7.96
N ARG A 424 -10.30 -17.67 -6.81
CA ARG A 424 -9.88 -18.49 -5.67
C ARG A 424 -11.08 -18.85 -4.79
N ASP A 425 -10.97 -19.93 -4.09
CA ASP A 425 -11.99 -20.40 -3.13
C ASP A 425 -11.87 -19.70 -1.76
N ALA A 426 -12.63 -20.17 -0.77
CA ALA A 426 -12.63 -19.63 0.59
C ALA A 426 -11.28 -19.80 1.33
N ASP A 427 -10.46 -20.74 0.90
CA ASP A 427 -9.13 -21.04 1.42
C ASP A 427 -8.00 -20.42 0.55
N TYR A 428 -8.31 -19.45 -0.31
CA TYR A 428 -7.37 -18.83 -1.25
C TYR A 428 -6.82 -19.77 -2.33
N GLN A 429 -7.25 -21.03 -2.38
CA GLN A 429 -6.81 -21.98 -3.38
C GLN A 429 -7.53 -21.74 -4.71
N THR A 430 -6.83 -21.92 -5.82
CA THR A 430 -7.41 -21.93 -7.15
C THR A 430 -8.04 -23.31 -7.44
N ASP A 431 -8.65 -23.49 -8.61
CA ASP A 431 -9.09 -24.80 -9.10
C ASP A 431 -7.91 -25.78 -9.36
N THR A 432 -6.68 -25.28 -9.36
CA THR A 432 -5.46 -26.08 -9.43
C THR A 432 -4.94 -26.39 -8.02
N PRO A 433 -5.01 -27.66 -7.54
CA PRO A 433 -4.60 -28.01 -6.19
C PRO A 433 -3.16 -27.62 -5.87
N GLY A 434 -2.93 -27.01 -4.69
CA GLY A 434 -1.63 -26.54 -4.24
C GLY A 434 -1.21 -25.20 -4.82
N VAL A 435 -2.07 -24.52 -5.59
CA VAL A 435 -1.85 -23.16 -6.11
C VAL A 435 -2.82 -22.18 -5.42
N TYR A 436 -2.29 -21.12 -4.83
CA TYR A 436 -3.02 -20.13 -4.05
C TYR A 436 -2.80 -18.73 -4.62
N VAL A 437 -3.81 -17.88 -4.51
CA VAL A 437 -3.74 -16.48 -4.98
C VAL A 437 -4.04 -15.52 -3.83
N VAL A 438 -3.18 -14.50 -3.63
CA VAL A 438 -3.30 -13.56 -2.52
C VAL A 438 -3.09 -12.11 -2.94
N GLY A 439 -3.58 -11.20 -2.12
CA GLY A 439 -3.44 -9.76 -2.34
C GLY A 439 -4.18 -9.28 -3.59
N ASP A 440 -3.67 -8.22 -4.19
CA ASP A 440 -4.35 -7.55 -5.29
C ASP A 440 -4.50 -8.43 -6.55
N ALA A 441 -3.72 -9.49 -6.70
CA ALA A 441 -3.87 -10.46 -7.79
C ALA A 441 -5.25 -11.15 -7.80
N GLY A 442 -5.84 -11.39 -6.64
CA GLY A 442 -7.15 -12.03 -6.50
C GLY A 442 -8.23 -11.13 -5.91
N ARG A 443 -7.86 -10.06 -5.19
CA ARG A 443 -8.80 -9.09 -4.59
C ARG A 443 -9.08 -7.91 -5.53
N GLY A 444 -8.17 -7.60 -6.42
CA GLY A 444 -8.06 -6.32 -7.07
C GLY A 444 -7.34 -5.30 -6.17
N GLN A 445 -7.04 -4.14 -6.71
CA GLN A 445 -6.34 -3.05 -6.03
C GLN A 445 -6.97 -2.75 -4.66
N SER A 446 -6.16 -2.84 -3.58
CA SER A 446 -6.64 -2.71 -2.20
C SER A 446 -5.60 -2.08 -1.28
N LEU A 447 -5.89 -2.02 0.03
CA LEU A 447 -4.99 -1.46 1.03
C LEU A 447 -3.89 -2.47 1.39
N ILE A 448 -2.71 -1.95 1.73
CA ILE A 448 -1.56 -2.76 2.20
C ILE A 448 -1.95 -3.70 3.36
N VAL A 449 -2.79 -3.25 4.27
CA VAL A 449 -3.25 -4.04 5.42
C VAL A 449 -4.08 -5.26 4.99
N TRP A 450 -4.85 -5.16 3.90
CA TRP A 450 -5.55 -6.30 3.29
C TRP A 450 -4.58 -7.29 2.66
N ALA A 451 -3.57 -6.79 1.95
CA ALA A 451 -2.55 -7.64 1.34
C ALA A 451 -1.81 -8.49 2.39
N ILE A 452 -1.40 -7.87 3.51
CA ILE A 452 -0.76 -8.58 4.63
C ILE A 452 -1.72 -9.58 5.27
N ALA A 453 -2.97 -9.19 5.53
CA ALA A 453 -3.98 -10.07 6.13
C ALA A 453 -4.26 -11.31 5.27
N GLU A 454 -4.39 -11.14 3.95
CA GLU A 454 -4.57 -12.24 3.02
C GLU A 454 -3.33 -13.14 2.92
N GLY A 455 -2.13 -12.56 2.93
CA GLY A 455 -0.89 -13.36 2.97
C GLY A 455 -0.83 -14.25 4.22
N ARG A 456 -1.24 -13.72 5.38
CA ARG A 456 -1.34 -14.51 6.63
C ARG A 456 -2.40 -15.60 6.54
N ALA A 457 -3.58 -15.28 6.02
CA ALA A 457 -4.68 -16.23 5.91
C ALA A 457 -4.36 -17.37 4.93
N ALA A 458 -3.81 -17.04 3.76
CA ALA A 458 -3.39 -18.06 2.79
C ALA A 458 -2.24 -18.93 3.31
N ALA A 459 -1.31 -18.37 4.10
CA ALA A 459 -0.29 -19.19 4.76
C ALA A 459 -0.91 -20.25 5.67
N SER A 460 -1.98 -19.93 6.41
CA SER A 460 -2.74 -20.89 7.21
C SER A 460 -3.37 -21.98 6.34
N ALA A 461 -3.95 -21.62 5.19
CA ALA A 461 -4.55 -22.58 4.27
C ALA A 461 -3.49 -23.50 3.63
N VAL A 462 -2.34 -22.94 3.22
CA VAL A 462 -1.20 -23.69 2.67
C VAL A 462 -0.63 -24.67 3.71
N ASP A 463 -0.40 -24.22 4.94
CA ASP A 463 0.12 -25.05 6.03
C ASP A 463 -0.83 -26.22 6.31
N ARG A 464 -2.15 -25.95 6.41
CA ARG A 464 -3.17 -27.00 6.56
C ARG A 464 -3.20 -27.99 5.39
N TYR A 465 -3.01 -27.51 4.17
CA TYR A 465 -2.93 -28.38 2.98
C TYR A 465 -1.71 -29.29 3.02
N LEU A 466 -0.57 -28.81 3.49
CA LEU A 466 0.69 -29.54 3.51
C LEU A 466 0.84 -30.50 4.71
N GLU A 467 0.32 -30.13 5.88
CA GLU A 467 0.50 -30.85 7.16
C GLU A 467 -0.80 -31.51 7.67
N GLY A 468 -1.97 -31.19 7.07
CA GLY A 468 -3.30 -31.68 7.50
C GLY A 468 -3.95 -30.82 8.59
N GLU A 469 -3.21 -30.10 9.38
CA GLU A 469 -3.67 -29.15 10.40
C GLU A 469 -2.77 -27.90 10.43
N THR A 470 -3.21 -26.83 11.10
CA THR A 470 -2.43 -25.59 11.20
C THR A 470 -2.66 -24.88 12.53
N GLN A 471 -1.62 -24.20 13.02
CA GLN A 471 -1.69 -23.26 14.14
C GLN A 471 -1.60 -21.80 13.65
N LEU A 472 -1.46 -21.58 12.34
CA LEU A 472 -1.36 -20.24 11.78
C LEU A 472 -2.73 -19.53 11.79
N PRO A 473 -2.74 -18.21 12.00
CA PRO A 473 -3.99 -17.43 12.05
C PRO A 473 -4.61 -17.31 10.64
N PHE A 474 -5.93 -17.23 10.61
CA PHE A 474 -6.73 -16.96 9.41
C PHE A 474 -7.55 -15.67 9.63
N PRO A 475 -6.92 -14.47 9.51
CA PRO A 475 -7.56 -13.21 9.93
C PRO A 475 -8.74 -12.79 9.05
N VAL A 476 -8.69 -13.06 7.75
CA VAL A 476 -9.72 -12.64 6.78
C VAL A 476 -9.96 -13.71 5.73
N GLY A 477 -11.19 -13.76 5.20
CA GLY A 477 -11.54 -14.54 4.02
C GLY A 477 -11.42 -13.71 2.72
N PRO A 478 -11.36 -14.37 1.55
CA PRO A 478 -11.22 -13.68 0.26
C PRO A 478 -12.39 -12.74 -0.08
N THR A 479 -13.57 -13.01 0.48
CA THR A 479 -14.80 -12.23 0.26
C THR A 479 -15.03 -11.14 1.29
N ASP A 480 -14.22 -11.11 2.36
CA ASP A 480 -14.34 -10.08 3.39
C ASP A 480 -14.12 -8.68 2.82
N ARG A 481 -14.87 -7.73 3.34
CA ARG A 481 -14.81 -6.33 2.93
C ARG A 481 -14.50 -5.46 4.14
N GLY A 482 -13.82 -4.35 3.88
CA GLY A 482 -13.63 -3.31 4.88
C GLY A 482 -14.96 -2.69 5.32
N MET A 483 -14.96 -2.01 6.47
CA MET A 483 -16.11 -1.20 6.89
C MET A 483 -16.21 0.05 6.01
N THR A 484 -16.59 -0.15 4.76
CA THR A 484 -16.88 0.88 3.74
C THR A 484 -18.23 0.59 3.12
N ILE A 485 -18.83 1.59 2.47
CA ILE A 485 -20.06 1.41 1.68
C ILE A 485 -19.72 0.92 0.28
#